data_f745db26e59cade5c7bfeaa85db02d12
#
_entry.id   f745db26e59cade5c7bfeaa85db02d12
#
_cell.length_a   1.000
_cell.length_b   1.000
_cell.length_c   1.000
_cell.angle_alpha   90.00
_cell.angle_beta   90.00
_cell.angle_gamma   90.00
#
_symmetry.space_group_name_H-M   'P 1'
#
loop_
_entity.id
_entity.type
_entity.pdbx_description
1 polymer ?
#
loop_
_entity_poly.entity_id
_entity_poly.type
_entity_poly.pdbx_seq_one_letter_code
_entity_poly.pdbx_strand_id
1 'polypeptide(L)'
;MKQIFFFIILAFMSSCNNSEKKEQQPVENKKVEVEPTKPEETEIWEPIPPKVSLNEDRVPTDAIVLFDGSNFDEWQSAVDSTDVKWILNEDKSMTVKDKTGDIQTKRSFGSVQLHLEWRSNPENKADSQNRSNSGVFLQNRYEVQILDNNDNPTYVNGQVGSIYKQSIPLAMASVPTGEWNSYDIIFHAPEFDTEGHKTKSGTITVLHNGVLVQDHYELKGTTEYIGWPKNDAHGKAPIKLQDHQDESGVSFRNIWVRELD
;
A
#
# COMPACT_ATOMS: atom_id res chain seq x y z
N MET A 1 14.74 -62.11 -44.27
CA MET A 1 13.52 -62.94 -44.25
C MET A 1 12.67 -62.49 -43.10
N LYS A 2 11.56 -61.78 -43.36
CA LYS A 2 10.30 -61.80 -42.62
C LYS A 2 9.34 -60.82 -43.28
N GLN A 3 8.24 -61.33 -43.62
CA GLN A 3 7.23 -60.82 -44.54
C GLN A 3 6.43 -59.63 -43.96
N ILE A 4 6.11 -58.73 -44.88
CA ILE A 4 5.19 -57.62 -44.71
C ILE A 4 3.77 -58.16 -45.08
N PHE A 5 2.83 -58.07 -44.13
CA PHE A 5 1.40 -58.29 -44.41
C PHE A 5 0.71 -56.94 -44.62
N PHE A 6 0.22 -56.75 -45.83
CA PHE A 6 -0.69 -55.66 -46.21
C PHE A 6 -2.12 -56.06 -45.87
N PHE A 7 -2.81 -55.32 -45.00
CA PHE A 7 -4.25 -55.42 -44.85
C PHE A 7 -4.91 -54.23 -45.56
N ILE A 8 -5.65 -54.53 -46.61
CA ILE A 8 -6.52 -53.58 -47.29
C ILE A 8 -7.87 -53.61 -46.56
N ILE A 9 -8.30 -52.52 -45.98
CA ILE A 9 -9.65 -52.32 -45.43
C ILE A 9 -10.39 -51.44 -46.41
N LEU A 10 -11.44 -52.00 -46.99
CA LEU A 10 -12.43 -51.35 -47.86
C LEU A 10 -13.32 -50.46 -46.96
N ALA A 11 -13.33 -49.16 -47.15
CA ALA A 11 -14.21 -48.24 -46.47
C ALA A 11 -15.49 -48.05 -47.31
N PHE A 12 -16.61 -48.44 -46.75
CA PHE A 12 -17.96 -48.13 -47.29
C PHE A 12 -18.26 -46.65 -46.97
N MET A 13 -18.48 -45.88 -48.03
CA MET A 13 -19.00 -44.52 -47.92
C MET A 13 -20.51 -44.60 -47.66
N SER A 14 -20.94 -44.28 -46.44
CA SER A 14 -22.35 -44.02 -46.15
C SER A 14 -22.53 -42.52 -46.05
N SER A 15 -23.16 -41.91 -47.04
CA SER A 15 -23.50 -40.49 -47.09
C SER A 15 -24.70 -40.24 -46.18
N CYS A 16 -24.48 -39.69 -44.99
CA CYS A 16 -25.54 -39.08 -44.17
C CYS A 16 -25.45 -37.57 -44.35
N ASN A 17 -26.50 -37.05 -45.00
CA ASN A 17 -26.73 -35.62 -45.17
C ASN A 17 -27.18 -35.02 -43.82
N ASN A 18 -26.28 -34.42 -43.05
CA ASN A 18 -26.62 -33.75 -41.81
C ASN A 18 -26.64 -32.24 -42.08
N SER A 19 -27.82 -31.68 -42.19
CA SER A 19 -28.04 -30.24 -42.29
C SER A 19 -27.72 -29.61 -40.92
N GLU A 20 -26.47 -29.13 -40.73
CA GLU A 20 -26.10 -28.31 -39.59
C GLU A 20 -26.88 -27.01 -39.63
N LYS A 21 -27.82 -26.86 -38.70
CA LYS A 21 -28.33 -25.53 -38.31
C LYS A 21 -27.18 -24.73 -37.70
N LYS A 22 -26.65 -23.78 -38.47
CA LYS A 22 -25.80 -22.74 -37.91
C LYS A 22 -26.62 -21.95 -36.88
N GLU A 23 -26.36 -22.14 -35.61
CA GLU A 23 -26.75 -21.22 -34.55
C GLU A 23 -26.11 -19.86 -34.85
N GLN A 24 -26.93 -18.90 -35.19
CA GLN A 24 -26.50 -17.50 -35.29
C GLN A 24 -26.19 -17.03 -33.87
N GLN A 25 -24.91 -16.82 -33.56
CA GLN A 25 -24.50 -16.09 -32.36
C GLN A 25 -25.15 -14.69 -32.39
N PRO A 26 -25.61 -14.17 -31.23
CA PRO A 26 -26.16 -12.83 -31.17
C PRO A 26 -25.08 -11.85 -31.62
N VAL A 27 -25.36 -11.06 -32.63
CA VAL A 27 -24.52 -9.93 -33.03
C VAL A 27 -24.62 -8.90 -31.91
N GLU A 28 -23.58 -8.82 -31.08
CA GLU A 28 -23.41 -7.76 -30.09
C GLU A 28 -23.37 -6.45 -30.87
N ASN A 29 -24.46 -5.68 -30.81
CA ASN A 29 -24.51 -4.32 -31.36
C ASN A 29 -23.51 -3.45 -30.59
N LYS A 30 -22.24 -3.41 -31.01
CA LYS A 30 -21.31 -2.37 -30.62
C LYS A 30 -21.95 -1.05 -31.02
N LYS A 31 -22.41 -0.28 -30.02
CA LYS A 31 -22.74 1.14 -30.22
C LYS A 31 -21.51 1.76 -30.87
N VAL A 32 -21.66 2.19 -32.13
CA VAL A 32 -20.64 3.00 -32.78
C VAL A 32 -20.68 4.33 -32.03
N GLU A 33 -19.70 4.55 -31.18
CA GLU A 33 -19.50 5.81 -30.48
C GLU A 33 -19.14 6.82 -31.58
N VAL A 34 -20.02 7.81 -31.81
CA VAL A 34 -19.79 8.85 -32.81
C VAL A 34 -18.76 9.80 -32.21
N GLU A 35 -17.66 10.03 -32.92
CA GLU A 35 -16.63 10.97 -32.51
C GLU A 35 -17.21 12.38 -32.29
N PRO A 36 -16.91 13.02 -31.15
CA PRO A 36 -17.33 14.40 -30.89
C PRO A 36 -16.78 15.36 -31.96
N THR A 37 -17.63 16.26 -32.40
CA THR A 37 -17.29 17.26 -33.45
C THR A 37 -17.18 18.67 -32.92
N LYS A 38 -17.59 18.90 -31.67
CA LYS A 38 -17.55 20.21 -31.00
C LYS A 38 -16.99 20.04 -29.58
N PRO A 39 -16.30 21.06 -29.03
CA PRO A 39 -15.74 21.04 -27.70
C PRO A 39 -16.77 20.69 -26.60
N GLU A 40 -17.96 21.24 -26.71
CA GLU A 40 -19.03 21.14 -25.71
C GLU A 40 -19.54 19.68 -25.53
N GLU A 41 -19.32 18.83 -26.52
CA GLU A 41 -19.76 17.43 -26.50
C GLU A 41 -18.91 16.56 -25.55
N THR A 42 -17.75 17.05 -25.11
CA THR A 42 -16.85 16.39 -24.15
C THR A 42 -16.70 17.14 -22.82
N GLU A 43 -17.37 18.29 -22.66
CA GLU A 43 -17.34 19.07 -21.42
C GLU A 43 -18.20 18.41 -20.33
N ILE A 44 -17.64 18.28 -19.13
CA ILE A 44 -18.34 17.78 -17.94
C ILE A 44 -18.34 18.88 -16.89
N TRP A 45 -19.53 19.39 -16.57
CA TRP A 45 -19.70 20.52 -15.67
C TRP A 45 -20.00 20.12 -14.22
N GLU A 46 -20.42 18.89 -13.99
CA GLU A 46 -20.78 18.34 -12.68
C GLU A 46 -20.19 16.93 -12.49
N PRO A 47 -19.81 16.53 -11.27
CA PRO A 47 -19.84 17.36 -10.04
C PRO A 47 -18.68 18.38 -10.00
N ILE A 48 -18.94 19.56 -9.42
CA ILE A 48 -17.89 20.56 -9.16
C ILE A 48 -16.97 20.01 -8.05
N PRO A 49 -15.64 19.94 -8.25
CA PRO A 49 -14.72 19.45 -7.23
C PRO A 49 -14.78 20.29 -5.95
N PRO A 50 -14.73 19.69 -4.76
CA PRO A 50 -14.70 20.41 -3.49
C PRO A 50 -13.43 21.27 -3.40
N LYS A 51 -13.57 22.46 -2.79
CA LYS A 51 -12.42 23.33 -2.54
C LYS A 51 -11.72 22.89 -1.27
N VAL A 52 -10.47 22.45 -1.39
CA VAL A 52 -9.58 22.12 -0.28
C VAL A 52 -8.48 23.17 -0.21
N SER A 53 -8.22 23.71 0.97
CA SER A 53 -7.10 24.63 1.25
C SER A 53 -6.13 23.98 2.25
N LEU A 54 -4.96 24.58 2.42
CA LEU A 54 -3.99 24.16 3.42
C LEU A 54 -4.03 25.13 4.61
N ASN A 55 -3.90 24.62 5.83
CA ASN A 55 -3.68 25.46 7.02
C ASN A 55 -2.20 25.93 7.10
N GLU A 56 -1.83 26.59 8.19
CA GLU A 56 -0.47 27.11 8.41
C GLU A 56 0.58 25.98 8.45
N ASP A 57 0.23 24.82 8.98
CA ASP A 57 1.08 23.63 9.04
C ASP A 57 1.04 22.79 7.74
N ARG A 58 0.42 23.32 6.67
CA ARG A 58 0.23 22.69 5.36
C ARG A 58 -0.64 21.43 5.39
N VAL A 59 -1.46 21.26 6.41
CA VAL A 59 -2.44 20.18 6.51
C VAL A 59 -3.69 20.54 5.69
N PRO A 60 -4.18 19.67 4.80
CA PRO A 60 -5.42 19.89 4.05
C PRO A 60 -6.62 20.06 4.99
N THR A 61 -7.53 20.99 4.66
CA THR A 61 -8.70 21.30 5.50
C THR A 61 -9.73 20.19 5.57
N ASP A 62 -9.65 19.19 4.70
CA ASP A 62 -10.47 17.98 4.69
C ASP A 62 -9.72 16.75 5.24
N ALA A 63 -8.51 16.93 5.78
CA ALA A 63 -7.76 15.86 6.40
C ALA A 63 -8.21 15.61 7.85
N ILE A 64 -8.10 14.36 8.26
CA ILE A 64 -8.19 13.92 9.65
C ILE A 64 -6.78 14.00 10.24
N VAL A 65 -6.59 14.86 11.24
CA VAL A 65 -5.31 14.95 11.95
C VAL A 65 -5.22 13.79 12.92
N LEU A 66 -4.22 12.93 12.73
CA LEU A 66 -3.96 11.78 13.58
C LEU A 66 -2.99 12.10 14.72
N PHE A 67 -2.05 13.03 14.46
CA PHE A 67 -1.11 13.49 15.50
C PHE A 67 -0.53 14.85 15.15
N ASP A 68 -0.76 15.82 16.04
CA ASP A 68 -0.26 17.21 15.96
C ASP A 68 0.74 17.55 17.09
N GLY A 69 1.09 16.55 17.90
CA GLY A 69 1.97 16.71 19.05
C GLY A 69 1.30 17.10 20.35
N SER A 70 -0.04 17.19 20.39
CA SER A 70 -0.77 17.56 21.60
C SER A 70 -1.07 16.37 22.52
N ASN A 71 -1.44 15.21 21.96
CA ASN A 71 -1.83 14.02 22.71
C ASN A 71 -1.86 12.76 21.79
N PHE A 72 -2.25 11.62 22.37
CA PHE A 72 -2.45 10.35 21.66
C PHE A 72 -3.94 9.99 21.46
N ASP A 73 -4.84 10.95 21.44
CA ASP A 73 -6.29 10.68 21.43
C ASP A 73 -6.77 9.83 20.25
N GLU A 74 -6.11 9.93 19.10
CA GLU A 74 -6.41 9.11 17.91
C GLU A 74 -5.68 7.75 17.92
N TRP A 75 -4.82 7.48 18.92
CA TRP A 75 -3.98 6.28 18.97
C TRP A 75 -4.25 5.41 20.18
N GLN A 76 -3.94 4.13 20.05
CA GLN A 76 -3.98 3.12 21.12
C GLN A 76 -2.89 2.07 20.90
N SER A 77 -2.58 1.28 21.93
CA SER A 77 -1.76 0.10 21.82
C SER A 77 -2.36 -0.88 20.80
N ALA A 78 -1.55 -1.37 19.87
CA ALA A 78 -1.99 -2.36 18.88
C ALA A 78 -2.17 -3.76 19.47
N VAL A 79 -1.68 -4.01 20.70
CA VAL A 79 -1.72 -5.31 21.36
C VAL A 79 -3.03 -5.51 22.11
N ASP A 80 -3.44 -4.51 22.90
CA ASP A 80 -4.53 -4.64 23.87
C ASP A 80 -5.49 -3.45 23.91
N SER A 81 -5.33 -2.51 22.98
CA SER A 81 -6.13 -1.28 22.87
C SER A 81 -6.10 -0.37 24.10
N THR A 82 -5.08 -0.52 24.96
CA THR A 82 -4.83 0.40 26.08
C THR A 82 -4.16 1.70 25.61
N ASP A 83 -3.90 2.62 26.54
CA ASP A 83 -3.23 3.86 26.27
C ASP A 83 -1.83 3.67 25.71
N VAL A 84 -1.43 4.57 24.80
CA VAL A 84 -0.10 4.60 24.21
C VAL A 84 0.94 4.85 25.29
N LYS A 85 2.03 4.07 25.26
CA LYS A 85 3.17 4.19 26.20
C LYS A 85 4.39 4.88 25.59
N TRP A 86 4.31 5.27 24.32
CA TRP A 86 5.37 6.03 23.64
C TRP A 86 5.58 7.38 24.30
N ILE A 87 6.70 8.02 24.02
CA ILE A 87 7.09 9.28 24.65
C ILE A 87 6.51 10.43 23.84
N LEU A 88 5.75 11.32 24.49
CA LEU A 88 5.34 12.61 23.92
C LEU A 88 6.42 13.64 24.25
N ASN A 89 7.00 14.26 23.23
CA ASN A 89 8.12 15.21 23.38
C ASN A 89 7.65 16.67 23.34
N GLU A 90 8.45 17.56 23.92
CA GLU A 90 8.19 19.00 23.92
C GLU A 90 8.24 19.63 22.50
N ASP A 91 8.96 19.00 21.56
CA ASP A 91 9.06 19.44 20.15
C ASP A 91 7.87 19.00 19.30
N LYS A 92 6.76 18.60 19.94
CA LYS A 92 5.53 18.10 19.30
C LYS A 92 5.73 16.82 18.49
N SER A 93 6.73 16.03 18.80
CA SER A 93 6.91 14.69 18.27
C SER A 93 6.54 13.62 19.28
N MET A 94 6.33 12.39 18.81
CA MET A 94 6.30 11.19 19.65
C MET A 94 7.49 10.31 19.31
N THR A 95 8.04 9.62 20.29
CA THR A 95 9.17 8.70 20.11
C THR A 95 8.80 7.30 20.55
N VAL A 96 9.16 6.31 19.72
CA VAL A 96 9.04 4.90 20.07
C VAL A 96 9.74 4.63 21.40
N LYS A 97 9.01 4.10 22.36
CA LYS A 97 9.57 3.59 23.60
C LYS A 97 9.72 2.09 23.49
N ASP A 98 10.96 1.65 23.47
CA ASP A 98 11.35 0.25 23.29
C ASP A 98 10.56 -0.72 24.16
N LYS A 99 10.14 -1.83 23.57
CA LYS A 99 9.39 -2.93 24.23
C LYS A 99 8.04 -2.53 24.84
N THR A 100 7.44 -1.44 24.36
CA THR A 100 6.07 -1.08 24.76
C THR A 100 5.03 -1.50 23.74
N GLY A 101 5.46 -1.98 22.59
CA GLY A 101 4.64 -2.48 21.48
C GLY A 101 4.24 -1.42 20.47
N ASP A 102 3.73 -1.90 19.35
CA ASP A 102 3.19 -1.09 18.27
C ASP A 102 2.01 -0.25 18.75
N ILE A 103 1.82 0.89 18.09
CA ILE A 103 0.60 1.70 18.25
C ILE A 103 -0.20 1.71 16.96
N GLN A 104 -1.52 1.83 17.07
CA GLN A 104 -2.41 1.91 15.93
C GLN A 104 -3.47 2.97 16.13
N THR A 105 -4.02 3.47 15.02
CA THR A 105 -5.16 4.39 15.08
C THR A 105 -6.39 3.70 15.68
N LYS A 106 -7.20 4.43 16.44
CA LYS A 106 -8.51 3.95 16.91
C LYS A 106 -9.49 3.78 15.75
N ARG A 107 -9.35 4.62 14.71
CA ARG A 107 -10.15 4.56 13.48
C ARG A 107 -9.56 3.54 12.50
N SER A 108 -10.43 2.97 11.68
CA SER A 108 -10.06 2.09 10.58
C SER A 108 -10.24 2.81 9.24
N PHE A 109 -9.33 2.59 8.32
CA PHE A 109 -9.27 3.26 7.02
C PHE A 109 -9.30 2.25 5.87
N GLY A 110 -9.87 2.67 4.73
CA GLY A 110 -9.78 2.01 3.44
C GLY A 110 -8.65 2.60 2.60
N SER A 111 -8.99 3.13 1.43
CA SER A 111 -8.04 3.85 0.58
C SER A 111 -7.76 5.23 1.15
N VAL A 112 -6.49 5.64 1.19
CA VAL A 112 -6.07 6.89 1.84
C VAL A 112 -4.92 7.59 1.13
N GLN A 113 -4.87 8.90 1.31
CA GLN A 113 -3.66 9.69 1.25
C GLN A 113 -3.19 9.92 2.69
N LEU A 114 -2.01 9.43 3.03
CA LEU A 114 -1.39 9.57 4.35
C LEU A 114 -0.13 10.40 4.25
N HIS A 115 0.03 11.36 5.14
CA HIS A 115 1.28 12.09 5.36
C HIS A 115 1.78 11.84 6.77
N LEU A 116 3.09 11.67 6.91
CA LEU A 116 3.76 11.64 8.20
C LEU A 116 5.21 12.09 8.07
N GLU A 117 5.73 12.67 9.14
CA GLU A 117 7.16 12.94 9.25
C GLU A 117 7.78 12.00 10.30
N TRP A 118 9.00 11.54 10.02
CA TRP A 118 9.74 10.66 10.91
C TRP A 118 11.22 11.01 10.93
N ARG A 119 11.92 10.68 12.01
CA ARG A 119 13.39 10.79 12.09
C ARG A 119 13.98 9.59 12.79
N SER A 120 15.15 9.18 12.30
CA SER A 120 15.99 8.16 12.94
C SER A 120 16.61 8.68 14.24
N ASN A 121 16.94 7.76 15.13
CA ASN A 121 17.63 8.08 16.38
C ASN A 121 19.13 8.19 16.14
N PRO A 122 19.76 9.37 16.30
CA PRO A 122 21.20 9.54 16.08
C PRO A 122 22.07 8.78 17.09
N GLU A 123 21.51 8.34 18.22
CA GLU A 123 22.21 7.54 19.22
C GLU A 123 22.17 6.04 18.93
N ASN A 124 21.27 5.59 18.07
CA ASN A 124 21.25 4.18 17.64
C ASN A 124 22.35 3.96 16.59
N LYS A 125 23.42 3.23 16.99
CA LYS A 125 24.59 2.91 16.16
C LYS A 125 24.61 1.46 15.70
N ALA A 126 23.49 0.76 15.79
CA ALA A 126 23.36 -0.60 15.32
C ALA A 126 23.54 -0.69 13.79
N ASP A 127 23.62 -1.91 13.27
CA ASP A 127 23.82 -2.18 11.86
C ASP A 127 22.59 -2.80 11.21
N SER A 128 22.50 -2.66 9.89
CA SER A 128 21.50 -3.30 9.04
C SER A 128 20.08 -2.99 9.54
N GLN A 129 19.25 -4.00 9.74
CA GLN A 129 17.85 -3.86 10.15
C GLN A 129 17.65 -3.45 11.61
N ASN A 130 18.70 -3.30 12.39
CA ASN A 130 18.60 -2.87 13.79
C ASN A 130 18.88 -1.38 13.99
N ARG A 131 19.14 -0.62 12.90
CA ARG A 131 19.41 0.81 13.00
C ARG A 131 18.15 1.63 12.77
N SER A 132 17.53 2.13 13.86
CA SER A 132 16.32 2.95 13.82
C SER A 132 15.23 2.33 12.93
N ASN A 133 14.95 1.05 13.15
CA ASN A 133 13.93 0.33 12.41
C ASN A 133 12.54 0.64 12.95
N SER A 134 11.61 0.82 12.04
CA SER A 134 10.18 0.94 12.27
C SER A 134 9.43 0.66 10.96
N GLY A 135 8.11 0.76 10.98
CA GLY A 135 7.28 0.59 9.79
C GLY A 135 5.97 1.34 9.91
N VAL A 136 5.46 1.79 8.77
CA VAL A 136 4.10 2.33 8.62
C VAL A 136 3.25 1.27 7.95
N PHE A 137 2.28 0.72 8.67
CA PHE A 137 1.41 -0.35 8.17
C PHE A 137 0.04 0.21 7.79
N LEU A 138 -0.28 0.21 6.51
CA LEU A 138 -1.62 0.51 6.00
C LEU A 138 -2.52 -0.71 6.29
N GLN A 139 -3.73 -0.44 6.82
CA GLN A 139 -4.67 -1.47 7.24
C GLN A 139 -4.04 -2.55 8.16
N ASN A 140 -3.04 -2.16 8.96
CA ASN A 140 -2.32 -3.06 9.88
C ASN A 140 -1.63 -4.26 9.18
N ARG A 141 -1.40 -4.18 7.86
CA ARG A 141 -0.94 -5.28 6.99
C ARG A 141 0.18 -4.92 6.03
N TYR A 142 0.11 -3.76 5.41
CA TYR A 142 0.96 -3.39 4.27
C TYR A 142 2.01 -2.39 4.70
N GLU A 143 3.24 -2.84 4.82
CA GLU A 143 4.33 -2.08 5.43
C GLU A 143 5.11 -1.26 4.42
N VAL A 144 5.23 0.04 4.71
CA VAL A 144 6.28 0.91 4.17
C VAL A 144 7.39 1.00 5.22
N GLN A 145 8.56 0.52 4.84
CA GLN A 145 9.72 0.43 5.75
C GLN A 145 10.25 1.79 6.17
N ILE A 146 10.57 1.92 7.45
CA ILE A 146 11.38 2.98 8.03
C ILE A 146 12.69 2.39 8.56
N LEU A 147 13.81 3.01 8.17
CA LEU A 147 15.15 2.56 8.55
C LEU A 147 16.13 3.72 8.43
N ASP A 148 17.11 3.83 9.31
CA ASP A 148 18.27 4.65 9.02
C ASP A 148 19.19 3.93 8.04
N ASN A 149 19.23 4.40 6.80
CA ASN A 149 20.02 3.81 5.73
C ASN A 149 21.32 4.58 5.41
N ASN A 150 21.63 5.63 6.17
CA ASN A 150 22.86 6.40 5.98
C ASN A 150 24.08 5.54 6.34
N ASP A 151 24.92 5.22 5.34
CA ASP A 151 26.07 4.32 5.51
C ASP A 151 25.71 2.99 6.23
N ASN A 152 24.54 2.45 5.92
CA ASN A 152 23.98 1.27 6.57
C ASN A 152 23.54 0.20 5.53
N PRO A 153 24.44 -0.65 5.06
CA PRO A 153 24.11 -1.72 4.12
C PRO A 153 23.11 -2.72 4.71
N THR A 154 22.07 -3.03 3.94
CA THR A 154 21.11 -4.10 4.23
C THR A 154 20.52 -4.65 2.95
N TYR A 155 19.65 -5.68 3.04
CA TYR A 155 18.99 -6.20 1.86
C TYR A 155 18.03 -5.17 1.24
N VAL A 156 18.08 -5.04 -0.08
CA VAL A 156 17.49 -3.91 -0.81
C VAL A 156 15.97 -3.82 -0.74
N ASN A 157 15.27 -4.94 -0.58
CA ASN A 157 13.82 -4.97 -0.39
C ASN A 157 13.38 -4.85 1.09
N GLY A 158 14.31 -4.53 1.99
CA GLY A 158 14.09 -4.11 3.37
C GLY A 158 14.71 -2.74 3.65
N GLN A 159 15.10 -2.01 2.61
CA GLN A 159 15.55 -0.62 2.71
C GLN A 159 14.40 0.32 3.06
N VAL A 160 14.76 1.50 3.58
CA VAL A 160 13.80 2.60 3.82
C VAL A 160 13.00 2.89 2.54
N GLY A 161 11.67 3.03 2.67
CA GLY A 161 10.77 3.24 1.54
C GLY A 161 10.46 1.99 0.71
N SER A 162 10.97 0.80 1.07
CA SER A 162 10.52 -0.45 0.46
C SER A 162 9.09 -0.78 0.90
N ILE A 163 8.34 -1.48 0.04
CA ILE A 163 7.23 -2.30 0.52
C ILE A 163 7.88 -3.58 1.04
N TYR A 164 7.97 -3.70 2.35
CA TYR A 164 8.88 -4.64 3.02
C TYR A 164 8.80 -6.05 2.45
N LYS A 165 9.96 -6.53 1.96
CA LYS A 165 10.17 -7.83 1.28
C LYS A 165 9.34 -8.06 0.02
N GLN A 166 8.62 -7.04 -0.48
CA GLN A 166 7.85 -7.14 -1.72
C GLN A 166 8.43 -6.28 -2.86
N SER A 167 8.85 -5.05 -2.57
CA SER A 167 9.38 -4.12 -3.57
C SER A 167 10.61 -3.37 -3.06
N ILE A 168 11.56 -3.16 -3.97
CA ILE A 168 12.74 -2.33 -3.75
C ILE A 168 12.36 -0.86 -4.01
N PRO A 169 12.80 0.12 -3.19
CA PRO A 169 12.57 1.52 -3.49
C PRO A 169 13.32 1.95 -4.75
N LEU A 170 12.72 2.82 -5.55
CA LEU A 170 13.30 3.34 -6.80
C LEU A 170 14.53 4.22 -6.56
N ALA A 171 14.63 4.82 -5.37
CA ALA A 171 15.73 5.68 -4.96
C ALA A 171 15.91 5.65 -3.44
N MET A 172 17.10 5.99 -2.97
CA MET A 172 17.37 6.33 -1.57
C MET A 172 17.26 7.85 -1.42
N ALA A 173 16.29 8.32 -0.66
CA ALA A 173 15.94 9.73 -0.55
C ALA A 173 16.02 10.27 0.89
N SER A 174 16.68 9.53 1.80
CA SER A 174 16.82 9.94 3.20
C SER A 174 17.66 11.20 3.35
N VAL A 175 17.29 12.03 4.32
CA VAL A 175 18.14 13.07 4.86
C VAL A 175 19.17 12.48 5.86
N PRO A 176 20.15 13.25 6.34
CA PRO A 176 21.09 12.77 7.35
C PRO A 176 20.41 12.21 8.61
N THR A 177 21.06 11.24 9.27
CA THR A 177 20.60 10.64 10.52
C THR A 177 20.22 11.70 11.55
N GLY A 178 19.02 11.58 12.14
CA GLY A 178 18.49 12.51 13.14
C GLY A 178 17.75 13.72 12.57
N GLU A 179 17.76 13.92 11.24
CA GLU A 179 16.93 14.92 10.57
C GLU A 179 15.56 14.37 10.22
N TRP A 180 14.59 15.26 10.00
CA TRP A 180 13.23 14.88 9.68
C TRP A 180 13.07 14.47 8.22
N ASN A 181 12.58 13.26 8.00
CA ASN A 181 12.10 12.76 6.72
C ASN A 181 10.59 12.91 6.64
N SER A 182 10.03 12.96 5.43
CA SER A 182 8.59 12.88 5.19
C SER A 182 8.24 11.69 4.31
N TYR A 183 7.10 11.06 4.59
CA TYR A 183 6.41 10.16 3.68
C TYR A 183 5.08 10.77 3.26
N ASP A 184 4.83 10.80 1.96
CA ASP A 184 3.52 10.99 1.36
C ASP A 184 3.12 9.68 0.68
N ILE A 185 2.08 9.04 1.18
CA ILE A 185 1.66 7.70 0.77
C ILE A 185 0.25 7.78 0.19
N ILE A 186 0.07 7.31 -1.04
CA ILE A 186 -1.25 7.09 -1.65
C ILE A 186 -1.48 5.59 -1.66
N PHE A 187 -2.45 5.13 -0.90
CA PHE A 187 -2.80 3.71 -0.77
C PHE A 187 -4.23 3.48 -1.26
N HIS A 188 -4.39 2.55 -2.18
CA HIS A 188 -5.68 2.01 -2.57
C HIS A 188 -5.82 0.61 -1.99
N ALA A 189 -6.87 0.41 -1.20
CA ALA A 189 -7.13 -0.86 -0.55
C ALA A 189 -7.47 -1.97 -1.56
N PRO A 190 -7.10 -3.23 -1.29
CA PRO A 190 -7.56 -4.36 -2.08
C PRO A 190 -9.06 -4.59 -1.89
N GLU A 191 -9.69 -5.21 -2.88
CA GLU A 191 -11.09 -5.60 -2.84
C GLU A 191 -11.21 -7.12 -2.81
N PHE A 192 -12.19 -7.61 -2.05
CA PHE A 192 -12.49 -9.03 -1.93
C PHE A 192 -13.99 -9.27 -2.19
N ASP A 193 -14.33 -10.41 -2.77
CA ASP A 193 -15.71 -10.84 -2.91
C ASP A 193 -16.28 -11.44 -1.62
N THR A 194 -17.54 -11.83 -1.65
CA THR A 194 -18.24 -12.43 -0.50
C THR A 194 -17.72 -13.81 -0.11
N GLU A 195 -16.95 -14.46 -0.98
CA GLU A 195 -16.31 -15.74 -0.73
C GLU A 195 -14.88 -15.58 -0.19
N GLY A 196 -14.38 -14.34 -0.13
CA GLY A 196 -13.05 -14.00 0.37
C GLY A 196 -11.96 -14.06 -0.69
N HIS A 197 -12.29 -14.17 -1.97
CA HIS A 197 -11.31 -14.11 -3.05
C HIS A 197 -10.97 -12.65 -3.34
N LYS A 198 -9.67 -12.37 -3.52
CA LYS A 198 -9.20 -11.04 -3.92
C LYS A 198 -9.62 -10.75 -5.36
N THR A 199 -10.49 -9.76 -5.56
CA THR A 199 -10.99 -9.32 -6.87
C THR A 199 -10.18 -8.18 -7.46
N LYS A 200 -9.51 -7.38 -6.59
CA LYS A 200 -8.63 -6.30 -7.00
C LYS A 200 -7.47 -6.19 -6.04
N SER A 201 -6.27 -6.09 -6.55
CA SER A 201 -5.09 -5.86 -5.74
C SER A 201 -5.07 -4.43 -5.20
N GLY A 202 -4.59 -4.26 -3.97
CA GLY A 202 -4.25 -2.95 -3.48
C GLY A 202 -3.03 -2.39 -4.20
N THR A 203 -2.93 -1.06 -4.27
CA THR A 203 -1.77 -0.38 -4.84
C THR A 203 -1.24 0.67 -3.90
N ILE A 204 0.07 0.95 -3.99
CA ILE A 204 0.71 1.92 -3.13
C ILE A 204 1.72 2.77 -3.92
N THR A 205 1.64 4.08 -3.74
CA THR A 205 2.62 5.05 -4.22
C THR A 205 3.22 5.73 -3.00
N VAL A 206 4.54 5.85 -2.96
CA VAL A 206 5.26 6.48 -1.85
C VAL A 206 6.23 7.53 -2.37
N LEU A 207 6.09 8.76 -1.85
CA LEU A 207 7.10 9.79 -1.98
C LEU A 207 7.85 9.89 -0.64
N HIS A 208 9.18 9.81 -0.70
CA HIS A 208 10.08 10.01 0.42
C HIS A 208 10.82 11.34 0.22
N ASN A 209 10.59 12.31 1.08
CA ASN A 209 11.10 13.67 0.93
C ASN A 209 10.79 14.29 -0.45
N GLY A 210 9.59 14.02 -0.98
CA GLY A 210 9.14 14.47 -2.30
C GLY A 210 9.71 13.67 -3.48
N VAL A 211 10.59 12.69 -3.24
CA VAL A 211 11.14 11.78 -4.27
C VAL A 211 10.28 10.53 -4.38
N LEU A 212 9.84 10.18 -5.58
CA LEU A 212 9.08 8.96 -5.84
C LEU A 212 9.94 7.73 -5.58
N VAL A 213 9.56 6.90 -4.59
CA VAL A 213 10.27 5.68 -4.22
C VAL A 213 9.46 4.41 -4.46
N GLN A 214 8.13 4.52 -4.53
CA GLN A 214 7.24 3.45 -5.00
C GLN A 214 6.21 4.07 -5.95
N ASP A 215 6.09 3.53 -7.16
CA ASP A 215 5.19 4.03 -8.20
C ASP A 215 4.05 3.04 -8.44
N HIS A 216 2.87 3.33 -7.87
CA HIS A 216 1.66 2.53 -8.05
C HIS A 216 1.92 1.01 -7.94
N TYR A 217 2.76 0.64 -6.96
CA TYR A 217 3.16 -0.75 -6.79
C TYR A 217 1.95 -1.62 -6.41
N GLU A 218 1.71 -2.68 -7.17
CA GLU A 218 0.66 -3.66 -6.89
C GLU A 218 1.08 -4.58 -5.75
N LEU A 219 0.33 -4.53 -4.63
CA LEU A 219 0.62 -5.28 -3.42
C LEU A 219 0.35 -6.78 -3.63
N LYS A 220 1.35 -7.60 -3.35
CA LYS A 220 1.25 -9.07 -3.45
C LYS A 220 0.44 -9.69 -2.33
N GLY A 221 0.24 -8.96 -1.23
CA GLY A 221 -0.50 -9.38 -0.04
C GLY A 221 0.08 -8.75 1.22
N THR A 222 -0.35 -9.26 2.39
CA THR A 222 0.12 -8.85 3.72
C THR A 222 1.64 -8.96 3.83
N THR A 223 2.29 -8.00 4.47
CA THR A 223 3.72 -8.05 4.78
C THR A 223 4.00 -9.21 5.74
N GLU A 224 4.99 -10.04 5.37
CA GLU A 224 5.44 -11.18 6.18
C GLU A 224 6.94 -11.07 6.45
N TYR A 225 7.35 -11.25 7.70
CA TYR A 225 8.77 -11.38 8.05
C TYR A 225 9.36 -12.68 7.50
N ILE A 226 8.61 -13.79 7.59
CA ILE A 226 8.98 -15.11 7.06
C ILE A 226 7.84 -15.63 6.19
N GLY A 227 8.16 -16.05 4.98
CA GLY A 227 7.20 -16.60 4.02
C GLY A 227 6.77 -15.63 2.93
N TRP A 228 5.79 -16.05 2.14
CA TRP A 228 5.24 -15.25 1.06
C TRP A 228 4.04 -14.42 1.54
N PRO A 229 3.80 -13.23 0.94
CA PRO A 229 2.62 -12.42 1.24
C PRO A 229 1.32 -13.21 1.14
N LYS A 230 0.40 -12.99 2.08
CA LYS A 230 -0.90 -13.65 2.15
C LYS A 230 -2.01 -12.72 1.71
N ASN A 231 -3.09 -13.30 1.17
CA ASN A 231 -4.24 -12.56 0.64
C ASN A 231 -5.53 -12.95 1.38
N ASP A 232 -5.47 -13.06 2.71
CA ASP A 232 -6.66 -13.27 3.53
C ASP A 232 -7.60 -12.06 3.40
N ALA A 233 -8.89 -12.33 3.18
CA ALA A 233 -9.90 -11.29 3.02
C ALA A 233 -9.99 -10.39 4.28
N HIS A 234 -10.09 -9.10 4.07
CA HIS A 234 -10.25 -8.12 5.13
C HIS A 234 -10.97 -6.85 4.61
N GLY A 235 -11.42 -6.03 5.52
CA GLY A 235 -11.98 -4.69 5.24
C GLY A 235 -11.06 -3.57 5.70
N LYS A 236 -11.66 -2.39 5.93
CA LYS A 236 -10.99 -1.25 6.57
C LYS A 236 -10.36 -1.70 7.88
N ALA A 237 -9.15 -1.22 8.15
CA ALA A 237 -8.41 -1.52 9.38
C ALA A 237 -7.51 -0.34 9.77
N PRO A 238 -6.97 -0.31 11.01
CA PRO A 238 -6.12 0.78 11.49
C PRO A 238 -4.84 0.99 10.67
N ILE A 239 -4.31 2.20 10.74
CA ILE A 239 -2.91 2.50 10.42
C ILE A 239 -2.09 2.20 11.67
N LYS A 240 -0.96 1.51 11.51
CA LYS A 240 -0.11 1.09 12.62
C LYS A 240 1.32 1.63 12.43
N LEU A 241 1.95 2.02 13.55
CA LEU A 241 3.36 2.36 13.63
C LEU A 241 4.07 1.32 14.51
N GLN A 242 5.24 0.88 14.07
CA GLN A 242 5.94 -0.25 14.69
C GLN A 242 6.93 0.17 15.77
N ASP A 243 6.93 -0.56 16.89
CA ASP A 243 8.03 -0.70 17.83
C ASP A 243 8.81 -1.98 17.46
N HIS A 244 9.95 -1.83 16.80
CA HIS A 244 10.77 -2.97 16.35
C HIS A 244 11.50 -3.69 17.50
N GLN A 245 11.39 -3.19 18.76
CA GLN A 245 11.92 -3.78 19.99
C GLN A 245 13.46 -3.93 20.01
N ASP A 246 14.18 -3.03 19.34
CA ASP A 246 15.63 -3.01 19.18
C ASP A 246 16.26 -1.66 19.57
N GLU A 247 15.61 -0.93 20.47
CA GLU A 247 16.02 0.43 20.87
C GLU A 247 16.02 1.39 19.68
N SER A 248 15.11 1.21 18.71
CA SER A 248 15.08 1.99 17.48
C SER A 248 15.01 3.50 17.70
N GLY A 249 14.20 3.93 18.68
CA GLY A 249 14.05 5.31 19.07
C GLY A 249 13.59 6.26 17.95
N VAL A 250 12.92 5.71 16.93
CA VAL A 250 12.34 6.50 15.84
C VAL A 250 11.30 7.46 16.41
N SER A 251 11.33 8.70 15.91
CA SER A 251 10.34 9.71 16.30
C SER A 251 9.44 10.05 15.13
N PHE A 252 8.19 10.42 15.44
CA PHE A 252 7.15 10.78 14.46
C PHE A 252 6.51 12.10 14.82
N ARG A 253 6.03 12.85 13.81
CA ARG A 253 5.23 14.06 13.98
C ARG A 253 4.38 14.35 12.75
N ASN A 254 3.48 15.33 12.81
CA ASN A 254 2.71 15.85 11.69
C ASN A 254 2.04 14.71 10.89
N ILE A 255 1.17 13.92 11.55
CA ILE A 255 0.51 12.77 10.93
C ILE A 255 -0.93 13.13 10.61
N TRP A 256 -1.29 13.06 9.34
CA TRP A 256 -2.67 13.27 8.90
C TRP A 256 -3.04 12.35 7.74
N VAL A 257 -4.33 12.13 7.58
CA VAL A 257 -4.88 11.23 6.56
C VAL A 257 -6.10 11.86 5.88
N ARG A 258 -6.25 11.62 4.57
CA ARG A 258 -7.48 11.87 3.82
C ARG A 258 -8.02 10.55 3.30
N GLU A 259 -9.32 10.28 3.49
CA GLU A 259 -9.98 9.13 2.88
C GLU A 259 -10.20 9.39 1.38
N LEU A 260 -10.03 8.36 0.55
CA LEU A 260 -10.16 8.41 -0.91
C LEU A 260 -11.37 7.61 -1.40
N ASP A 261 -12.10 6.93 -0.52
CA ASP A 261 -13.28 6.07 -0.75
C ASP A 261 -14.52 6.52 0.04
#